data_0b2d0c1acd0b19d209524f9217d4c353
#
_entry.id   0b2d0c1acd0b19d209524f9217d4c353
#
_cell.length_a   1.000
_cell.length_b   1.000
_cell.length_c   1.000
_cell.angle_alpha   90.00
_cell.angle_beta   90.00
_cell.angle_gamma   90.00
#
_symmetry.space_group_name_H-M   'P 1'
#
loop_
_entity.id
_entity.type
_entity.pdbx_description
1 polymer ?
#
loop_
_entity_poly.entity_id
_entity_poly.type
_entity_poly.pdbx_seq_one_letter_code
_entity_poly.pdbx_strand_id
1 'polypeptide(L)'
;MKPLFRTLLLACLLPAAALAENIPIQRWQTAEGTKVLLVERHENPIVDIDVAFDAGSSRDSANKIGVADFAAGLADTGTKSLGEEALLQRVADLAVSLSSYNTTDTSGVRLRSLSKPDILNPALGLMRDVLVEPRFDPAVLKREQDRAVETLKQNRTQPDFLASVANTRQVYPTHPYGYSARTSEQTIRRITPADLHRFHQQYFTRRNAVVAIVGDVSRSQAEAIVSKLTGDLPAGQALPPLPEATHGAVQTQTLPHSGTQAHIVLGMPLLTPNDPDYYALAVGNYILGGGSFDSRLMKVLRDQHGYTYGASSRLTPLRARGPLTISFATEKSRAAAALADTQKVLQEFAANGPTEAELAQAKASLVGSFPLRFDTNAELLGYLKLIGLYNLPDDYLSRYPAAVSRLSAEEVKAAWQRRVIGLHTTVVGMPQSGKPAARRSNGRRR
;
A
#
# COMPACT_ATOMS: atom_id res chain seq x y z
N MET A 1 -27.40 -66.16 25.24
CA MET A 1 -26.62 -65.45 24.20
C MET A 1 -27.40 -64.15 23.90
N LYS A 2 -26.92 -62.99 24.33
CA LYS A 2 -27.55 -61.70 24.11
C LYS A 2 -26.73 -60.93 23.08
N PRO A 3 -27.30 -60.30 22.03
CA PRO A 3 -26.57 -59.46 21.11
C PRO A 3 -26.37 -58.06 21.69
N LEU A 4 -25.12 -57.57 21.63
CA LEU A 4 -24.74 -56.19 21.93
C LEU A 4 -25.24 -55.25 20.82
N PHE A 5 -26.05 -54.27 21.20
CA PHE A 5 -26.38 -53.11 20.41
C PHE A 5 -25.17 -52.15 20.38
N ARG A 6 -24.54 -51.97 19.23
CA ARG A 6 -23.59 -50.88 18.95
C ARG A 6 -24.37 -49.65 18.50
N THR A 7 -24.55 -48.71 19.41
CA THR A 7 -25.05 -47.37 19.09
C THR A 7 -23.95 -46.55 18.42
N LEU A 8 -24.09 -46.30 17.14
CA LEU A 8 -23.22 -45.42 16.37
C LEU A 8 -23.61 -43.97 16.66
N LEU A 9 -22.79 -43.24 17.43
CA LEU A 9 -22.96 -41.79 17.67
C LEU A 9 -22.52 -41.07 16.42
N LEU A 10 -23.46 -40.64 15.57
CA LEU A 10 -23.21 -39.76 14.43
C LEU A 10 -23.08 -38.33 14.97
N ALA A 11 -21.84 -37.90 15.24
CA ALA A 11 -21.56 -36.51 15.57
C ALA A 11 -21.80 -35.66 14.30
N CYS A 12 -22.92 -34.95 14.26
CA CYS A 12 -23.16 -33.89 13.28
C CYS A 12 -22.14 -32.79 13.50
N LEU A 13 -21.06 -32.77 12.70
CA LEU A 13 -20.23 -31.63 12.49
C LEU A 13 -21.05 -30.58 11.73
N LEU A 14 -21.80 -29.76 12.49
CA LEU A 14 -22.33 -28.52 11.97
C LEU A 14 -21.07 -27.65 11.61
N PRO A 15 -20.97 -27.16 10.37
CA PRO A 15 -19.97 -26.13 10.08
C PRO A 15 -20.33 -24.95 10.99
N ALA A 16 -19.47 -24.62 11.93
CA ALA A 16 -19.51 -23.33 12.60
C ALA A 16 -19.35 -22.29 11.48
N ALA A 17 -20.47 -21.77 11.00
CA ALA A 17 -20.44 -20.53 10.23
C ALA A 17 -19.76 -19.53 11.16
N ALA A 18 -18.50 -19.22 10.89
CA ALA A 18 -17.82 -18.09 11.50
C ALA A 18 -18.65 -16.88 11.09
N LEU A 19 -19.57 -16.49 11.97
CA LEU A 19 -20.25 -15.21 11.90
C LEU A 19 -19.11 -14.20 11.91
N ALA A 20 -18.93 -13.50 10.80
CA ALA A 20 -18.02 -12.36 10.74
C ALA A 20 -18.44 -11.46 11.90
N GLU A 21 -17.59 -11.43 12.93
CA GLU A 21 -17.84 -10.64 14.12
C GLU A 21 -18.03 -9.20 13.66
N ASN A 22 -19.22 -8.66 13.91
CA ASN A 22 -19.56 -7.32 13.45
C ASN A 22 -18.77 -6.35 14.32
N ILE A 23 -17.60 -5.90 13.82
CA ILE A 23 -16.75 -4.95 14.55
C ILE A 23 -17.52 -3.64 14.69
N PRO A 24 -17.86 -3.20 15.92
CA PRO A 24 -18.68 -2.02 16.15
C PRO A 24 -17.87 -0.75 15.91
N ILE A 25 -17.79 -0.32 14.66
CA ILE A 25 -17.11 0.93 14.29
C ILE A 25 -17.99 2.10 14.67
N GLN A 26 -17.53 2.93 15.60
CA GLN A 26 -18.14 4.22 15.91
C GLN A 26 -17.51 5.28 15.01
N ARG A 27 -18.33 5.97 14.21
CA ARG A 27 -17.87 7.01 13.28
C ARG A 27 -18.56 8.33 13.56
N TRP A 28 -17.79 9.43 13.54
CA TRP A 28 -18.32 10.78 13.63
C TRP A 28 -17.38 11.79 12.98
N GLN A 29 -17.84 13.02 12.93
CA GLN A 29 -17.06 14.16 12.48
C GLN A 29 -17.11 15.25 13.53
N THR A 30 -15.97 15.90 13.82
CA THR A 30 -15.96 17.07 14.70
C THR A 30 -16.59 18.28 14.00
N ALA A 31 -16.93 19.31 14.76
CA ALA A 31 -17.47 20.56 14.22
C ALA A 31 -16.51 21.19 13.19
N GLU A 32 -15.20 20.98 13.36
CA GLU A 32 -14.15 21.53 12.50
C GLU A 32 -13.85 20.65 11.28
N GLY A 33 -14.52 19.52 11.14
CA GLY A 33 -14.46 18.67 9.97
C GLY A 33 -13.50 17.48 10.05
N THR A 34 -12.83 17.23 11.20
CA THR A 34 -12.02 16.03 11.41
C THR A 34 -12.90 14.78 11.45
N LYS A 35 -12.60 13.79 10.63
CA LYS A 35 -13.29 12.50 10.64
C LYS A 35 -12.68 11.60 11.70
N VAL A 36 -13.51 10.89 12.44
CA VAL A 36 -13.04 10.00 13.52
C VAL A 36 -13.70 8.63 13.40
N LEU A 37 -12.89 7.60 13.58
CA LEU A 37 -13.34 6.21 13.65
C LEU A 37 -12.74 5.57 14.90
N LEU A 38 -13.58 4.93 15.71
CA LEU A 38 -13.22 4.29 16.96
C LEU A 38 -13.72 2.85 17.00
N VAL A 39 -12.88 1.95 17.48
CA VAL A 39 -13.27 0.63 17.98
C VAL A 39 -12.75 0.49 19.40
N GLU A 40 -13.66 0.37 20.35
CA GLU A 40 -13.33 0.10 21.75
C GLU A 40 -12.93 -1.37 21.92
N ARG A 41 -11.77 -1.62 22.52
CA ARG A 41 -11.25 -2.95 22.90
C ARG A 41 -10.60 -2.88 24.26
N HIS A 42 -11.23 -3.50 25.25
CA HIS A 42 -10.84 -3.39 26.66
C HIS A 42 -10.10 -4.63 27.19
N GLU A 43 -9.77 -5.61 26.34
CA GLU A 43 -9.09 -6.85 26.74
C GLU A 43 -7.66 -6.60 27.21
N ASN A 44 -7.03 -5.59 26.65
CA ASN A 44 -5.67 -5.17 27.01
C ASN A 44 -5.63 -3.66 27.23
N PRO A 45 -4.85 -3.16 28.21
CA PRO A 45 -4.73 -1.72 28.48
C PRO A 45 -3.83 -1.03 27.45
N ILE A 46 -4.16 -1.17 26.16
CA ILE A 46 -3.39 -0.63 25.04
C ILE A 46 -4.32 0.22 24.16
N VAL A 47 -3.83 1.35 23.70
CA VAL A 47 -4.49 2.18 22.69
C VAL A 47 -3.55 2.44 21.53
N ASP A 48 -4.07 2.24 20.32
CA ASP A 48 -3.42 2.58 19.06
C ASP A 48 -4.18 3.73 18.40
N ILE A 49 -3.45 4.77 17.99
CA ILE A 49 -3.99 5.99 17.39
C ILE A 49 -3.24 6.27 16.09
N ASP A 50 -3.97 6.59 15.03
CA ASP A 50 -3.40 7.05 13.74
C ASP A 50 -4.10 8.36 13.34
N VAL A 51 -3.36 9.45 13.24
CA VAL A 51 -3.83 10.71 12.65
C VAL A 51 -3.27 10.80 11.25
N ALA A 52 -4.13 10.58 10.27
CA ALA A 52 -3.79 10.49 8.87
C ALA A 52 -4.36 11.65 8.07
N PHE A 53 -3.63 12.06 7.03
CA PHE A 53 -4.00 13.15 6.14
C PHE A 53 -3.90 12.70 4.68
N ASP A 54 -4.74 13.22 3.80
CA ASP A 54 -4.55 13.18 2.35
C ASP A 54 -3.37 14.11 2.01
N ALA A 55 -2.16 13.63 2.26
CA ALA A 55 -0.90 14.38 2.21
C ALA A 55 0.27 13.46 1.77
N GLY A 56 -0.03 12.41 1.01
CA GLY A 56 0.99 11.52 0.49
C GLY A 56 1.79 12.13 -0.67
N SER A 57 2.71 11.35 -1.23
CA SER A 57 3.55 11.78 -2.37
C SER A 57 2.74 12.15 -3.62
N SER A 58 1.46 11.75 -3.70
CA SER A 58 0.53 12.22 -4.73
C SER A 58 0.18 13.71 -4.63
N ARG A 59 0.48 14.34 -3.49
CA ARG A 59 0.31 15.77 -3.25
C ARG A 59 1.57 16.59 -3.52
N ASP A 60 2.67 15.95 -3.89
CA ASP A 60 3.85 16.64 -4.40
C ASP A 60 3.51 17.45 -5.65
N SER A 61 4.24 18.52 -5.87
CA SER A 61 4.24 19.19 -7.18
C SER A 61 5.37 18.65 -8.05
N ALA A 62 5.23 18.79 -9.37
CA ALA A 62 6.28 18.39 -10.31
C ALA A 62 7.65 19.06 -10.03
N ASN A 63 7.63 20.24 -9.38
CA ASN A 63 8.85 20.99 -9.04
C ASN A 63 9.43 20.63 -7.66
N LYS A 64 8.67 19.92 -6.81
CA LYS A 64 9.04 19.60 -5.42
C LYS A 64 8.74 18.13 -5.12
N ILE A 65 9.17 17.25 -6.02
CA ILE A 65 9.06 15.79 -5.85
C ILE A 65 9.84 15.36 -4.61
N GLY A 66 9.18 14.64 -3.71
CA GLY A 66 9.72 14.13 -2.46
C GLY A 66 9.45 15.03 -1.24
N VAL A 67 8.77 16.18 -1.42
CA VAL A 67 8.48 17.06 -0.27
C VAL A 67 7.58 16.37 0.76
N ALA A 68 6.61 15.57 0.33
CA ALA A 68 5.76 14.78 1.22
C ALA A 68 6.56 13.75 2.03
N ASP A 69 7.49 13.05 1.38
CA ASP A 69 8.36 12.07 2.04
C ASP A 69 9.22 12.72 3.13
N PHE A 70 9.86 13.86 2.82
CA PHE A 70 10.67 14.56 3.81
C PHE A 70 9.83 15.25 4.88
N ALA A 71 8.66 15.82 4.55
CA ALA A 71 7.80 16.44 5.55
C ALA A 71 7.26 15.41 6.56
N ALA A 72 6.84 14.25 6.10
CA ALA A 72 6.44 13.18 6.99
C ALA A 72 7.64 12.57 7.72
N GLY A 73 8.72 12.20 7.00
CA GLY A 73 9.88 11.52 7.58
C GLY A 73 10.68 12.38 8.59
N LEU A 74 10.51 13.71 8.58
CA LEU A 74 11.15 14.61 9.54
C LEU A 74 10.18 15.17 10.60
N ALA A 75 8.89 14.85 10.55
CA ALA A 75 7.92 15.34 11.52
C ALA A 75 8.24 14.87 12.94
N ASP A 76 8.71 13.64 13.09
CA ASP A 76 9.07 13.02 14.38
C ASP A 76 10.58 13.07 14.70
N THR A 77 11.35 13.91 14.00
CA THR A 77 12.78 14.14 14.28
C THR A 77 13.02 15.38 15.14
N GLY A 78 11.99 15.94 15.72
CA GLY A 78 12.04 17.08 16.64
C GLY A 78 10.83 17.97 16.52
N THR A 79 10.52 18.64 17.60
CA THR A 79 9.42 19.62 17.71
C THR A 79 9.98 20.99 18.00
N LYS A 80 9.13 22.00 18.01
CA LYS A 80 9.53 23.37 18.38
C LYS A 80 10.29 23.43 19.71
N SER A 81 9.88 22.62 20.69
CA SER A 81 10.45 22.60 22.05
C SER A 81 11.53 21.56 22.26
N LEU A 82 11.55 20.48 21.49
CA LEU A 82 12.46 19.33 21.64
C LEU A 82 13.29 19.11 20.39
N GLY A 83 14.60 18.94 20.54
CA GLY A 83 15.45 18.40 19.48
C GLY A 83 15.24 16.90 19.30
N GLU A 84 15.86 16.35 18.24
CA GLU A 84 15.71 14.93 17.85
C GLU A 84 16.02 13.98 19.02
N GLU A 85 17.19 14.10 19.64
CA GLU A 85 17.61 13.25 20.76
C GLU A 85 16.68 13.34 21.97
N ALA A 86 16.26 14.56 22.35
CA ALA A 86 15.37 14.77 23.48
C ALA A 86 13.96 14.20 23.23
N LEU A 87 13.46 14.29 22.00
CA LEU A 87 12.18 13.67 21.61
C LEU A 87 12.27 12.15 21.69
N LEU A 88 13.31 11.55 21.10
CA LEU A 88 13.55 10.10 21.14
C LEU A 88 13.68 9.60 22.59
N GLN A 89 14.41 10.33 23.43
CA GLN A 89 14.53 9.97 24.86
C GLN A 89 13.18 9.99 25.58
N ARG A 90 12.34 11.00 25.33
CA ARG A 90 10.99 11.09 25.93
C ARG A 90 10.08 9.95 25.48
N VAL A 91 10.13 9.57 24.19
CA VAL A 91 9.39 8.43 23.66
C VAL A 91 9.85 7.12 24.33
N ALA A 92 11.17 6.95 24.50
CA ALA A 92 11.75 5.79 25.15
C ALA A 92 11.41 5.71 26.66
N ASP A 93 11.48 6.85 27.38
CA ASP A 93 11.15 6.92 28.81
C ASP A 93 9.68 6.52 29.10
N LEU A 94 8.78 6.83 28.18
CA LEU A 94 7.37 6.45 28.27
C LEU A 94 7.10 5.02 27.79
N ALA A 95 8.08 4.36 27.18
CA ALA A 95 7.96 3.04 26.57
C ALA A 95 6.79 2.97 25.55
N VAL A 96 6.60 4.03 24.77
CA VAL A 96 5.59 4.12 23.71
C VAL A 96 6.22 4.02 22.33
N SER A 97 5.40 3.74 21.31
CA SER A 97 5.82 3.83 19.92
C SER A 97 5.15 5.05 19.28
N LEU A 98 5.95 6.01 18.88
CA LEU A 98 5.52 7.21 18.14
C LEU A 98 6.30 7.27 16.84
N SER A 99 5.62 7.34 15.70
CA SER A 99 6.26 7.39 14.39
C SER A 99 5.42 8.13 13.37
N SER A 100 6.08 8.85 12.49
CA SER A 100 5.48 9.41 11.28
C SER A 100 5.64 8.45 10.09
N TYR A 101 4.83 8.63 9.06
CA TYR A 101 4.91 7.81 7.84
C TYR A 101 4.40 8.58 6.62
N ASN A 102 4.86 8.15 5.44
CA ASN A 102 4.33 8.58 4.14
C ASN A 102 4.02 7.39 3.25
N THR A 103 2.99 7.54 2.43
CA THR A 103 2.60 6.62 1.35
C THR A 103 2.25 7.43 0.10
N THR A 104 1.78 6.77 -0.94
CA THR A 104 1.33 7.47 -2.15
C THR A 104 0.22 8.49 -1.87
N ASP A 105 -0.81 8.11 -1.10
CA ASP A 105 -1.98 8.98 -0.85
C ASP A 105 -1.99 9.64 0.52
N THR A 106 -1.17 9.18 1.46
CA THR A 106 -1.38 9.51 2.87
C THR A 106 -0.06 9.75 3.59
N SER A 107 0.00 10.82 4.37
CA SER A 107 0.97 10.98 5.46
C SER A 107 0.26 11.00 6.80
N GLY A 108 0.94 10.63 7.86
CA GLY A 108 0.35 10.63 9.19
C GLY A 108 1.34 10.35 10.31
N VAL A 109 0.81 10.35 11.52
CA VAL A 109 1.54 10.03 12.75
C VAL A 109 0.77 8.96 13.50
N ARG A 110 1.48 7.96 14.00
CA ARG A 110 0.95 6.85 14.78
C ARG A 110 1.51 6.87 16.19
N LEU A 111 0.64 6.53 17.14
CA LEU A 111 1.01 6.31 18.53
C LEU A 111 0.44 4.97 18.98
N ARG A 112 1.29 4.16 19.63
CA ARG A 112 0.88 3.04 20.48
C ARG A 112 1.32 3.30 21.89
N SER A 113 0.39 3.21 22.83
CA SER A 113 0.62 3.48 24.25
C SER A 113 -0.20 2.53 25.13
N LEU A 114 0.19 2.41 26.39
CA LEU A 114 -0.75 1.93 27.40
C LEU A 114 -1.84 2.98 27.62
N SER A 115 -3.06 2.52 27.96
CA SER A 115 -4.21 3.40 28.27
C SER A 115 -4.11 4.11 29.63
N LYS A 116 -3.07 3.79 30.43
CA LYS A 116 -2.84 4.40 31.74
C LYS A 116 -2.59 5.92 31.60
N PRO A 117 -3.30 6.77 32.37
CA PRO A 117 -3.24 8.22 32.20
C PRO A 117 -1.84 8.84 32.38
N ASP A 118 -1.02 8.26 33.26
CA ASP A 118 0.36 8.69 33.52
C ASP A 118 1.32 8.42 32.35
N ILE A 119 0.97 7.52 31.44
CA ILE A 119 1.71 7.21 30.23
C ILE A 119 1.02 7.86 29.01
N LEU A 120 -0.30 7.66 28.85
CA LEU A 120 -1.04 8.10 27.69
C LEU A 120 -1.05 9.63 27.55
N ASN A 121 -1.28 10.37 28.66
CA ASN A 121 -1.40 11.83 28.56
C ASN A 121 -0.10 12.53 28.12
N PRO A 122 1.11 12.17 28.66
CA PRO A 122 2.36 12.68 28.12
C PRO A 122 2.62 12.24 26.68
N ALA A 123 2.32 10.97 26.31
CA ALA A 123 2.48 10.46 24.95
C ALA A 123 1.62 11.21 23.93
N LEU A 124 0.37 11.51 24.29
CA LEU A 124 -0.52 12.36 23.48
C LEU A 124 0.02 13.78 23.33
N GLY A 125 0.70 14.31 24.36
CA GLY A 125 1.41 15.60 24.28
C GLY A 125 2.52 15.58 23.23
N LEU A 126 3.37 14.54 23.25
CA LEU A 126 4.43 14.36 22.22
C LEU A 126 3.86 14.19 20.83
N MET A 127 2.80 13.38 20.68
CA MET A 127 2.13 13.19 19.38
C MET A 127 1.53 14.50 18.87
N ARG A 128 0.89 15.29 19.74
CA ARG A 128 0.36 16.63 19.39
C ARG A 128 1.49 17.53 18.90
N ASP A 129 2.62 17.57 19.60
CA ASP A 129 3.73 18.45 19.23
C ASP A 129 4.35 18.05 17.87
N VAL A 130 4.46 16.74 17.57
CA VAL A 130 4.87 16.21 16.27
C VAL A 130 3.88 16.57 15.17
N LEU A 131 2.57 16.52 15.45
CA LEU A 131 1.52 16.85 14.51
C LEU A 131 1.41 18.34 14.20
N VAL A 132 1.62 19.20 15.21
CA VAL A 132 1.30 20.63 15.12
C VAL A 132 2.54 21.50 14.91
N GLU A 133 3.64 21.13 15.54
CA GLU A 133 4.86 21.97 15.63
C GLU A 133 6.14 21.21 15.28
N PRO A 134 6.19 20.49 14.13
CA PRO A 134 7.43 19.83 13.71
C PRO A 134 8.51 20.86 13.45
N ARG A 135 9.75 20.54 13.87
CA ARG A 135 10.88 21.47 13.82
C ARG A 135 11.45 21.65 12.42
N PHE A 136 11.52 20.59 11.63
CA PHE A 136 12.17 20.55 10.31
C PHE A 136 13.58 21.18 10.34
N ASP A 137 14.44 20.66 11.23
CA ASP A 137 15.78 21.18 11.43
C ASP A 137 16.60 21.09 10.14
N PRO A 138 17.26 22.21 9.70
CA PRO A 138 18.04 22.20 8.47
C PRO A 138 19.21 21.20 8.45
N ALA A 139 19.83 20.94 9.59
CA ALA A 139 20.94 19.98 9.68
C ALA A 139 20.43 18.53 9.55
N VAL A 140 19.27 18.22 10.17
CA VAL A 140 18.60 16.95 10.03
C VAL A 140 18.13 16.75 8.58
N LEU A 141 17.50 17.76 7.99
CA LEU A 141 17.09 17.69 6.58
C LEU A 141 18.30 17.40 5.67
N LYS A 142 19.42 18.10 5.86
CA LYS A 142 20.63 17.87 5.06
C LYS A 142 21.13 16.43 5.23
N ARG A 143 21.22 15.93 6.44
CA ARG A 143 21.62 14.54 6.73
C ARG A 143 20.71 13.53 5.99
N GLU A 144 19.40 13.71 6.08
CA GLU A 144 18.44 12.80 5.44
C GLU A 144 18.47 12.93 3.90
N GLN A 145 18.71 14.11 3.37
CA GLN A 145 18.94 14.29 1.92
C GLN A 145 20.20 13.55 1.46
N ASP A 146 21.29 13.63 2.21
CA ASP A 146 22.53 12.92 1.87
C ASP A 146 22.30 11.41 1.89
N ARG A 147 21.60 10.89 2.92
CA ARG A 147 21.20 9.48 3.00
C ARG A 147 20.28 9.05 1.84
N ALA A 148 19.27 9.86 1.51
CA ALA A 148 18.36 9.59 0.41
C ALA A 148 19.07 9.54 -0.95
N VAL A 149 20.06 10.43 -1.18
CA VAL A 149 20.86 10.43 -2.41
C VAL A 149 21.71 9.15 -2.51
N GLU A 150 22.38 8.74 -1.43
CA GLU A 150 23.17 7.51 -1.43
C GLU A 150 22.29 6.27 -1.63
N THR A 151 21.14 6.20 -0.95
CA THR A 151 20.15 5.14 -1.17
C THR A 151 19.65 5.11 -2.62
N LEU A 152 19.37 6.26 -3.21
CA LEU A 152 18.95 6.34 -4.62
C LEU A 152 20.05 5.86 -5.57
N LYS A 153 21.31 6.21 -5.34
CA LYS A 153 22.46 5.74 -6.13
C LYS A 153 22.57 4.21 -6.04
N GLN A 154 22.49 3.67 -4.84
CA GLN A 154 22.54 2.23 -4.61
C GLN A 154 21.37 1.51 -5.30
N ASN A 155 20.13 2.00 -5.12
CA ASN A 155 18.96 1.41 -5.75
C ASN A 155 19.05 1.44 -7.28
N ARG A 156 19.64 2.46 -7.88
CA ARG A 156 19.83 2.55 -9.33
C ARG A 156 20.79 1.53 -9.93
N THR A 157 21.54 0.80 -9.11
CA THR A 157 22.31 -0.36 -9.56
C THR A 157 21.49 -1.64 -9.59
N GLN A 158 20.29 -1.65 -9.01
CA GLN A 158 19.46 -2.83 -8.90
C GLN A 158 18.48 -2.91 -10.08
N PRO A 159 18.45 -4.04 -10.82
CA PRO A 159 17.63 -4.14 -12.03
C PRO A 159 16.13 -4.19 -11.76
N ASP A 160 15.69 -4.72 -10.61
CA ASP A 160 14.30 -4.71 -10.16
C ASP A 160 13.79 -3.29 -9.87
N PHE A 161 14.60 -2.48 -9.19
CA PHE A 161 14.30 -1.06 -8.96
C PHE A 161 14.19 -0.30 -10.29
N LEU A 162 15.12 -0.52 -11.22
CA LEU A 162 15.09 0.11 -12.54
C LEU A 162 13.83 -0.30 -13.33
N ALA A 163 13.45 -1.57 -13.26
CA ALA A 163 12.24 -2.08 -13.93
C ALA A 163 10.97 -1.45 -13.33
N SER A 164 10.87 -1.39 -12.02
CA SER A 164 9.74 -0.78 -11.30
C SER A 164 9.60 0.70 -11.62
N VAL A 165 10.68 1.47 -11.50
CA VAL A 165 10.71 2.92 -11.80
C VAL A 165 10.33 3.19 -13.25
N ALA A 166 10.90 2.43 -14.19
CA ALA A 166 10.63 2.60 -15.61
C ALA A 166 9.18 2.25 -15.95
N ASN A 167 8.63 1.17 -15.39
CA ASN A 167 7.22 0.81 -15.57
C ASN A 167 6.28 1.87 -14.96
N THR A 168 6.56 2.36 -13.75
CA THR A 168 5.77 3.42 -13.11
C THR A 168 5.70 4.69 -13.97
N ARG A 169 6.79 5.05 -14.66
CA ARG A 169 6.81 6.19 -15.60
C ARG A 169 5.91 5.96 -16.82
N GLN A 170 5.79 4.73 -17.31
CA GLN A 170 4.89 4.39 -18.41
C GLN A 170 3.43 4.38 -17.95
N VAL A 171 3.17 3.79 -16.76
CA VAL A 171 1.83 3.69 -16.19
C VAL A 171 1.28 5.08 -15.83
N TYR A 172 2.12 5.98 -15.32
CA TYR A 172 1.75 7.32 -14.84
C TYR A 172 2.62 8.42 -15.46
N PRO A 173 2.55 8.64 -16.80
CA PRO A 173 3.45 9.55 -17.49
C PRO A 173 3.32 11.01 -17.06
N THR A 174 2.14 11.47 -16.67
CA THR A 174 1.86 12.84 -16.24
C THR A 174 1.16 12.93 -14.88
N HIS A 175 0.63 11.81 -14.41
CA HIS A 175 -0.08 11.75 -13.14
C HIS A 175 0.87 11.85 -11.93
N PRO A 176 0.47 12.47 -10.81
CA PRO A 176 1.29 12.57 -9.59
C PRO A 176 1.82 11.23 -9.05
N TYR A 177 1.10 10.12 -9.26
CA TYR A 177 1.59 8.78 -8.89
C TYR A 177 2.90 8.38 -9.59
N GLY A 178 3.25 9.03 -10.69
CA GLY A 178 4.52 8.83 -11.38
C GLY A 178 5.65 9.73 -10.87
N TYR A 179 5.41 10.65 -9.94
CA TYR A 179 6.43 11.60 -9.50
C TYR A 179 7.57 10.92 -8.74
N SER A 180 7.28 9.98 -7.85
CA SER A 180 8.31 9.21 -7.13
C SER A 180 9.30 8.51 -8.08
N ALA A 181 8.84 8.03 -9.22
CA ALA A 181 9.69 7.43 -10.24
C ALA A 181 10.64 8.42 -10.93
N ARG A 182 10.46 9.72 -10.72
CA ARG A 182 11.33 10.81 -11.25
C ARG A 182 12.25 11.40 -10.21
N THR A 183 12.29 10.83 -9.01
CA THR A 183 13.23 11.24 -7.96
C THR A 183 14.65 11.19 -8.46
N SER A 184 15.42 12.24 -8.19
CA SER A 184 16.81 12.43 -8.57
C SER A 184 17.55 13.15 -7.46
N GLU A 185 18.89 13.14 -7.49
CA GLU A 185 19.69 13.93 -6.56
C GLU A 185 19.28 15.41 -6.60
N GLN A 186 19.03 15.95 -7.79
CA GLN A 186 18.59 17.33 -7.95
C GLN A 186 17.24 17.60 -7.28
N THR A 187 16.23 16.70 -7.44
CA THR A 187 14.93 16.88 -6.79
C THR A 187 15.03 16.78 -5.28
N ILE A 188 15.82 15.84 -4.75
CA ILE A 188 16.08 15.69 -3.33
C ILE A 188 16.70 16.95 -2.74
N ARG A 189 17.82 17.42 -3.32
CA ARG A 189 18.58 18.57 -2.79
C ARG A 189 17.86 19.92 -2.94
N ARG A 190 16.85 20.00 -3.79
CA ARG A 190 16.04 21.21 -3.98
C ARG A 190 15.04 21.47 -2.86
N ILE A 191 14.74 20.47 -2.03
CA ILE A 191 13.81 20.59 -0.93
C ILE A 191 14.44 21.40 0.21
N THR A 192 13.72 22.38 0.72
CA THR A 192 14.16 23.27 1.80
C THR A 192 13.25 23.13 3.02
N PRO A 193 13.71 23.53 4.23
CA PRO A 193 12.83 23.56 5.41
C PRO A 193 11.54 24.37 5.19
N ALA A 194 11.62 25.47 4.44
CA ALA A 194 10.47 26.29 4.09
C ALA A 194 9.45 25.53 3.21
N ASP A 195 9.90 24.62 2.35
CA ASP A 195 9.01 23.77 1.56
C ASP A 195 8.28 22.76 2.46
N LEU A 196 8.98 22.18 3.46
CA LEU A 196 8.40 21.24 4.42
C LEU A 196 7.34 21.95 5.28
N HIS A 197 7.64 23.13 5.83
CA HIS A 197 6.68 23.90 6.59
C HIS A 197 5.44 24.27 5.75
N ARG A 198 5.64 24.68 4.49
CA ARG A 198 4.53 25.02 3.58
C ARG A 198 3.66 23.81 3.29
N PHE A 199 4.27 22.66 3.00
CA PHE A 199 3.57 21.40 2.77
C PHE A 199 2.78 21.00 4.01
N HIS A 200 3.41 21.02 5.17
CA HIS A 200 2.78 20.71 6.45
C HIS A 200 1.56 21.63 6.71
N GLN A 201 1.72 22.95 6.64
CA GLN A 201 0.64 23.92 6.85
C GLN A 201 -0.53 23.74 5.88
N GLN A 202 -0.26 23.32 4.65
CA GLN A 202 -1.27 23.13 3.62
C GLN A 202 -2.07 21.84 3.81
N TYR A 203 -1.44 20.76 4.23
CA TYR A 203 -2.05 19.42 4.22
C TYR A 203 -2.35 18.86 5.62
N PHE A 204 -1.59 19.22 6.65
CA PHE A 204 -1.84 18.77 8.02
C PHE A 204 -2.84 19.71 8.69
N THR A 205 -4.11 19.53 8.33
CA THR A 205 -5.20 20.44 8.75
C THR A 205 -6.37 19.64 9.29
N ARG A 206 -7.18 20.26 10.17
CA ARG A 206 -8.35 19.63 10.80
C ARG A 206 -9.31 19.02 9.76
N ARG A 207 -9.61 19.77 8.72
CA ARG A 207 -10.53 19.34 7.66
C ARG A 207 -10.02 18.18 6.83
N ASN A 208 -8.70 18.02 6.75
CA ASN A 208 -8.04 16.92 6.01
C ASN A 208 -7.73 15.72 6.90
N ALA A 209 -7.91 15.82 8.22
CA ALA A 209 -7.55 14.79 9.17
C ALA A 209 -8.59 13.66 9.21
N VAL A 210 -8.08 12.45 9.30
CA VAL A 210 -8.80 11.24 9.72
C VAL A 210 -8.10 10.70 10.94
N VAL A 211 -8.81 10.60 12.07
CA VAL A 211 -8.31 10.01 13.31
C VAL A 211 -8.92 8.63 13.46
N ALA A 212 -8.10 7.61 13.45
CA ALA A 212 -8.47 6.24 13.77
C ALA A 212 -7.97 5.89 15.16
N ILE A 213 -8.80 5.27 15.99
CA ILE A 213 -8.48 4.85 17.36
C ILE A 213 -8.98 3.42 17.57
N VAL A 214 -8.12 2.57 18.10
CA VAL A 214 -8.48 1.20 18.50
C VAL A 214 -7.86 0.92 19.86
N GLY A 215 -8.65 0.45 20.82
CA GLY A 215 -8.13 0.00 22.09
C GLY A 215 -8.94 0.41 23.32
N ASP A 216 -8.28 0.41 24.45
CA ASP A 216 -8.88 0.59 25.79
C ASP A 216 -9.14 2.08 26.09
N VAL A 217 -10.07 2.65 25.35
CA VAL A 217 -10.60 4.01 25.56
C VAL A 217 -12.08 4.04 25.21
N SER A 218 -12.86 4.74 26.01
CA SER A 218 -14.27 5.00 25.74
C SER A 218 -14.47 6.08 24.67
N ARG A 219 -15.68 6.19 24.14
CA ARG A 219 -16.08 7.25 23.20
C ARG A 219 -15.74 8.65 23.74
N SER A 220 -16.06 8.95 24.98
CA SER A 220 -15.78 10.28 25.57
C SER A 220 -14.29 10.57 25.70
N GLN A 221 -13.48 9.55 26.06
CA GLN A 221 -12.03 9.67 26.08
C GLN A 221 -11.46 9.88 24.66
N ALA A 222 -11.98 9.18 23.67
CA ALA A 222 -11.59 9.36 22.28
C ALA A 222 -11.89 10.78 21.77
N GLU A 223 -13.02 11.37 22.13
CA GLU A 223 -13.35 12.77 21.80
C GLU A 223 -12.35 13.75 22.41
N ALA A 224 -11.95 13.54 23.67
CA ALA A 224 -10.91 14.36 24.33
C ALA A 224 -9.53 14.17 23.65
N ILE A 225 -9.17 12.93 23.27
CA ILE A 225 -7.94 12.64 22.52
C ILE A 225 -7.93 13.38 21.19
N VAL A 226 -9.01 13.28 20.42
CA VAL A 226 -9.15 13.95 19.12
C VAL A 226 -9.01 15.47 19.27
N SER A 227 -9.71 16.06 20.23
CA SER A 227 -9.60 17.49 20.52
C SER A 227 -8.16 17.91 20.84
N LYS A 228 -7.47 17.13 21.69
CA LYS A 228 -6.06 17.40 22.05
C LYS A 228 -5.12 17.30 20.84
N LEU A 229 -5.29 16.31 19.98
CA LEU A 229 -4.39 16.05 18.87
C LEU A 229 -4.61 16.99 17.68
N THR A 230 -5.85 17.41 17.44
CA THR A 230 -6.20 18.15 16.23
C THR A 230 -6.62 19.61 16.50
N GLY A 231 -6.88 19.99 17.75
CA GLY A 231 -7.42 21.33 18.10
C GLY A 231 -6.53 22.48 17.66
N ASP A 232 -5.22 22.31 17.69
CA ASP A 232 -4.24 23.34 17.30
C ASP A 232 -3.80 23.26 15.83
N LEU A 233 -4.28 22.27 15.07
CA LEU A 233 -4.04 22.22 13.63
C LEU A 233 -4.78 23.35 12.91
N PRO A 234 -4.25 23.86 11.78
CA PRO A 234 -4.99 24.81 10.95
C PRO A 234 -6.36 24.25 10.53
N ALA A 235 -7.37 25.11 10.37
CA ALA A 235 -8.70 24.68 9.92
C ALA A 235 -8.66 23.94 8.58
N GLY A 236 -7.89 24.47 7.64
CA GLY A 236 -7.73 23.93 6.30
C GLY A 236 -8.90 24.20 5.36
N GLN A 237 -8.69 23.87 4.09
CA GLN A 237 -9.69 23.92 3.04
C GLN A 237 -9.91 22.55 2.43
N ALA A 238 -11.02 22.34 1.71
CA ALA A 238 -11.23 21.14 0.93
C ALA A 238 -10.12 21.03 -0.14
N LEU A 239 -9.46 19.88 -0.18
CA LEU A 239 -8.42 19.64 -1.18
C LEU A 239 -9.06 19.37 -2.55
N PRO A 240 -8.44 19.85 -3.63
CA PRO A 240 -8.87 19.49 -4.97
C PRO A 240 -8.72 17.97 -5.18
N PRO A 241 -9.60 17.35 -5.98
CA PRO A 241 -9.43 15.96 -6.36
C PRO A 241 -8.11 15.78 -7.10
N LEU A 242 -7.52 14.58 -6.99
CA LEU A 242 -6.39 14.21 -7.85
C LEU A 242 -6.89 14.12 -9.31
N PRO A 243 -6.02 14.38 -10.29
CA PRO A 243 -6.33 14.11 -11.69
C PRO A 243 -6.76 12.65 -11.88
N GLU A 244 -7.52 12.37 -12.93
CA GLU A 244 -7.82 10.99 -13.29
C GLU A 244 -6.55 10.29 -13.81
N ALA A 245 -6.24 9.11 -13.27
CA ALA A 245 -5.18 8.26 -13.80
C ALA A 245 -5.73 7.49 -15.03
N THR A 246 -5.49 8.05 -16.21
CA THR A 246 -5.95 7.46 -17.47
C THR A 246 -4.97 6.40 -17.97
N HIS A 247 -5.53 5.37 -18.62
CA HIS A 247 -4.73 4.38 -19.32
C HIS A 247 -4.36 4.91 -20.71
N GLY A 248 -3.07 5.10 -20.97
CA GLY A 248 -2.55 5.52 -22.28
C GLY A 248 -2.34 4.35 -23.25
N ALA A 249 -1.81 4.63 -24.45
CA ALA A 249 -1.42 3.60 -25.39
C ALA A 249 -0.37 2.67 -24.75
N VAL A 250 -0.59 1.35 -24.86
CA VAL A 250 0.30 0.33 -24.29
C VAL A 250 1.70 0.46 -24.89
N GLN A 251 2.71 0.48 -24.05
CA GLN A 251 4.12 0.60 -24.43
C GLN A 251 4.92 -0.56 -23.91
N THR A 252 5.90 -0.99 -24.70
CA THR A 252 6.94 -1.93 -24.27
C THR A 252 8.28 -1.23 -24.35
N GLN A 253 9.07 -1.27 -23.27
CA GLN A 253 10.43 -0.78 -23.26
C GLN A 253 11.41 -1.82 -22.73
N THR A 254 12.63 -1.75 -23.26
CA THR A 254 13.72 -2.62 -22.85
C THR A 254 14.91 -1.76 -22.44
N LEU A 255 15.46 -2.05 -21.28
CA LEU A 255 16.63 -1.35 -20.73
C LEU A 255 17.80 -2.33 -20.55
N PRO A 256 19.01 -1.95 -20.96
CA PRO A 256 20.18 -2.80 -20.75
C PRO A 256 20.59 -2.83 -19.28
N HIS A 257 21.09 -3.96 -18.82
CA HIS A 257 21.72 -4.13 -17.51
C HIS A 257 22.76 -5.25 -17.57
N SER A 258 23.86 -5.11 -16.82
CA SER A 258 24.97 -6.06 -16.85
C SER A 258 24.73 -7.37 -16.08
N GLY A 259 23.75 -7.41 -15.17
CA GLY A 259 23.40 -8.60 -14.39
C GLY A 259 23.05 -9.81 -15.26
N THR A 260 22.97 -10.99 -14.66
CA THR A 260 22.66 -12.26 -15.35
C THR A 260 21.17 -12.48 -15.59
N GLN A 261 20.32 -11.81 -14.82
CA GLN A 261 18.87 -11.93 -14.92
C GLN A 261 18.25 -10.77 -15.69
N ALA A 262 17.10 -11.03 -16.29
CA ALA A 262 16.16 -10.01 -16.77
C ALA A 262 15.03 -9.85 -15.75
N HIS A 263 14.70 -8.60 -15.43
CA HIS A 263 13.58 -8.24 -14.55
C HIS A 263 12.46 -7.67 -15.41
N ILE A 264 11.28 -8.24 -15.26
CA ILE A 264 10.10 -7.94 -16.08
C ILE A 264 9.01 -7.40 -15.17
N VAL A 265 8.47 -6.24 -15.53
CA VAL A 265 7.35 -5.61 -14.85
C VAL A 265 6.29 -5.22 -15.89
N LEU A 266 5.06 -5.66 -15.67
CA LEU A 266 3.90 -5.25 -16.44
C LEU A 266 2.98 -4.44 -15.52
N GLY A 267 2.40 -3.35 -16.01
CA GLY A 267 1.53 -2.52 -15.18
C GLY A 267 0.53 -1.68 -15.96
N MET A 268 -0.57 -1.32 -15.29
CA MET A 268 -1.57 -0.37 -15.77
C MET A 268 -2.30 0.30 -14.60
N PRO A 269 -2.85 1.52 -14.76
CA PRO A 269 -3.79 2.07 -13.80
C PRO A 269 -5.08 1.24 -13.82
N LEU A 270 -5.61 0.81 -12.68
CA LEU A 270 -6.76 -0.09 -12.69
C LEU A 270 -7.92 0.39 -11.82
N LEU A 271 -7.76 0.49 -10.50
CA LEU A 271 -8.92 0.66 -9.62
C LEU A 271 -8.68 1.55 -8.39
N THR A 272 -9.81 2.02 -7.86
CA THR A 272 -9.90 2.71 -6.57
C THR A 272 -10.52 1.79 -5.51
N PRO A 273 -10.43 2.13 -4.20
CA PRO A 273 -11.04 1.32 -3.15
C PRO A 273 -12.57 1.18 -3.23
N ASN A 274 -13.25 2.16 -3.86
CA ASN A 274 -14.71 2.17 -4.05
C ASN A 274 -15.16 1.62 -5.43
N ASP A 275 -14.25 1.01 -6.18
CA ASP A 275 -14.57 0.49 -7.50
C ASP A 275 -15.61 -0.63 -7.43
N PRO A 276 -16.69 -0.60 -8.22
CA PRO A 276 -17.71 -1.64 -8.21
C PRO A 276 -17.17 -3.03 -8.58
N ASP A 277 -16.09 -3.08 -9.38
CA ASP A 277 -15.43 -4.33 -9.78
C ASP A 277 -14.37 -4.80 -8.78
N TYR A 278 -14.16 -4.09 -7.65
CA TYR A 278 -13.09 -4.36 -6.69
C TYR A 278 -12.99 -5.83 -6.27
N TYR A 279 -14.10 -6.43 -5.85
CA TYR A 279 -14.09 -7.81 -5.36
C TYR A 279 -13.82 -8.82 -6.47
N ALA A 280 -14.41 -8.64 -7.64
CA ALA A 280 -14.18 -9.50 -8.81
C ALA A 280 -12.73 -9.42 -9.29
N LEU A 281 -12.15 -8.22 -9.34
CA LEU A 281 -10.74 -8.00 -9.69
C LEU A 281 -9.81 -8.57 -8.62
N ALA A 282 -10.15 -8.45 -7.33
CA ALA A 282 -9.37 -9.01 -6.23
C ALA A 282 -9.32 -10.54 -6.27
N VAL A 283 -10.47 -11.20 -6.52
CA VAL A 283 -10.53 -12.66 -6.70
C VAL A 283 -9.75 -13.09 -7.94
N GLY A 284 -9.95 -12.40 -9.07
CA GLY A 284 -9.20 -12.70 -10.30
C GLY A 284 -7.69 -12.50 -10.13
N ASN A 285 -7.26 -11.44 -9.44
CA ASN A 285 -5.85 -11.23 -9.12
C ASN A 285 -5.27 -12.33 -8.22
N TYR A 286 -6.03 -12.79 -7.22
CA TYR A 286 -5.61 -13.91 -6.38
C TYR A 286 -5.30 -15.15 -7.22
N ILE A 287 -6.19 -15.51 -8.14
CA ILE A 287 -6.04 -16.68 -9.03
C ILE A 287 -4.88 -16.46 -10.01
N LEU A 288 -4.72 -15.25 -10.53
CA LEU A 288 -3.69 -14.96 -11.53
C LEU A 288 -2.28 -15.03 -10.97
N GLY A 289 -1.99 -14.30 -9.89
CA GLY A 289 -0.64 -14.18 -9.34
C GLY A 289 -0.57 -13.69 -7.88
N GLY A 290 -1.72 -13.38 -7.25
CA GLY A 290 -1.80 -12.92 -5.86
C GLY A 290 -1.88 -14.05 -4.83
N GLY A 291 -2.26 -15.26 -5.25
CA GLY A 291 -2.47 -16.45 -4.41
C GLY A 291 -1.21 -17.29 -4.18
N SER A 292 -0.02 -16.69 -4.24
CA SER A 292 1.24 -17.39 -3.99
C SER A 292 1.45 -18.59 -4.95
N PHE A 293 1.87 -19.75 -4.45
CA PHE A 293 2.25 -20.92 -5.25
C PHE A 293 1.13 -21.52 -6.10
N ASP A 294 -0.11 -21.37 -5.69
CA ASP A 294 -1.28 -21.92 -6.41
C ASP A 294 -1.75 -21.07 -7.59
N SER A 295 -1.17 -19.90 -7.78
CA SER A 295 -1.57 -18.98 -8.84
C SER A 295 -1.15 -19.44 -10.24
N ARG A 296 -1.88 -19.02 -11.28
CA ARG A 296 -1.60 -19.40 -12.68
C ARG A 296 -0.19 -19.00 -13.12
N LEU A 297 0.25 -17.78 -12.74
CA LEU A 297 1.60 -17.32 -13.08
C LEU A 297 2.67 -18.21 -12.46
N MET A 298 2.50 -18.65 -11.21
CA MET A 298 3.43 -19.57 -10.57
C MET A 298 3.44 -20.94 -11.24
N LYS A 299 2.25 -21.50 -11.48
CA LYS A 299 2.13 -22.81 -12.16
C LYS A 299 2.82 -22.83 -13.53
N VAL A 300 2.61 -21.77 -14.35
CA VAL A 300 3.19 -21.72 -15.69
C VAL A 300 4.67 -21.36 -15.64
N LEU A 301 5.01 -20.23 -15.02
CA LEU A 301 6.38 -19.69 -15.15
C LEU A 301 7.40 -20.44 -14.28
N ARG A 302 6.96 -20.96 -13.13
CA ARG A 302 7.84 -21.70 -12.22
C ARG A 302 7.74 -23.21 -12.41
N ASP A 303 6.54 -23.79 -12.23
CA ASP A 303 6.40 -25.24 -12.10
C ASP A 303 6.51 -25.93 -13.45
N GLN A 304 5.91 -25.39 -14.53
CA GLN A 304 5.96 -26.00 -15.87
C GLN A 304 7.25 -25.69 -16.61
N HIS A 305 7.72 -24.44 -16.56
CA HIS A 305 8.84 -24.00 -17.40
C HIS A 305 10.13 -23.69 -16.64
N GLY A 306 10.09 -23.57 -15.31
CA GLY A 306 11.28 -23.28 -14.50
C GLY A 306 11.95 -21.95 -14.86
N TYR A 307 11.18 -20.95 -15.35
CA TYR A 307 11.75 -19.65 -15.74
C TYR A 307 12.13 -18.79 -14.55
N THR A 308 11.43 -18.92 -13.44
CA THR A 308 11.56 -18.03 -12.28
C THR A 308 11.40 -18.80 -10.97
N TYR A 309 11.95 -18.26 -9.90
CA TYR A 309 11.64 -18.70 -8.54
C TYR A 309 10.30 -18.15 -8.02
N GLY A 310 9.82 -17.02 -8.60
CA GLY A 310 8.57 -16.42 -8.21
C GLY A 310 8.06 -15.41 -9.22
N ALA A 311 6.75 -15.47 -9.47
CA ALA A 311 6.01 -14.48 -10.24
C ALA A 311 4.77 -14.06 -9.44
N SER A 312 4.47 -12.77 -9.41
CA SER A 312 3.33 -12.25 -8.63
C SER A 312 2.56 -11.20 -9.40
N SER A 313 1.28 -11.08 -9.07
CA SER A 313 0.44 -9.96 -9.45
C SER A 313 -0.10 -9.26 -8.20
N ARG A 314 -0.17 -7.92 -8.25
CA ARG A 314 -0.62 -7.09 -7.13
C ARG A 314 -1.60 -6.03 -7.61
N LEU A 315 -2.68 -5.88 -6.88
CA LEU A 315 -3.58 -4.73 -6.96
C LEU A 315 -3.25 -3.75 -5.83
N THR A 316 -3.13 -2.49 -6.17
CA THR A 316 -2.91 -1.41 -5.19
C THR A 316 -3.97 -0.33 -5.40
N PRO A 317 -5.17 -0.48 -4.79
CA PRO A 317 -6.21 0.54 -4.91
C PRO A 317 -5.75 1.85 -4.26
N LEU A 318 -5.89 2.96 -4.98
CA LEU A 318 -5.53 4.30 -4.53
C LEU A 318 -6.68 5.28 -4.80
N ARG A 319 -6.57 6.52 -4.34
CA ARG A 319 -7.59 7.57 -4.49
C ARG A 319 -7.96 7.84 -5.95
N ALA A 320 -6.96 7.99 -6.82
CA ALA A 320 -7.13 7.80 -8.27
C ALA A 320 -6.89 6.32 -8.60
N ARG A 321 -7.01 5.90 -9.86
CA ARG A 321 -6.78 4.50 -10.22
C ARG A 321 -5.35 4.09 -9.90
N GLY A 322 -5.18 3.29 -8.84
CA GLY A 322 -3.93 2.66 -8.49
C GLY A 322 -3.58 1.47 -9.39
N PRO A 323 -2.34 0.98 -9.39
CA PRO A 323 -1.89 0.02 -10.38
C PRO A 323 -2.31 -1.43 -10.12
N LEU A 324 -2.54 -2.16 -11.21
CA LEU A 324 -2.24 -3.59 -11.32
C LEU A 324 -0.78 -3.69 -11.74
N THR A 325 0.00 -4.51 -11.03
CA THR A 325 1.41 -4.77 -11.34
C THR A 325 1.68 -6.27 -11.35
N ILE A 326 2.35 -6.77 -12.39
CA ILE A 326 2.86 -8.14 -12.48
C ILE A 326 4.36 -8.04 -12.53
N SER A 327 5.08 -8.85 -11.75
CA SER A 327 6.54 -8.81 -11.71
C SER A 327 7.17 -10.18 -11.51
N PHE A 328 8.29 -10.42 -12.18
CA PHE A 328 9.15 -11.59 -12.01
C PHE A 328 10.55 -11.34 -12.57
N ALA A 329 11.49 -12.19 -12.16
CA ALA A 329 12.85 -12.22 -12.69
C ALA A 329 13.14 -13.59 -13.32
N THR A 330 13.93 -13.59 -14.39
CA THR A 330 14.30 -14.81 -15.12
C THR A 330 15.71 -14.69 -15.71
N GLU A 331 16.30 -15.79 -16.16
CA GLU A 331 17.51 -15.73 -16.98
C GLU A 331 17.28 -14.95 -18.28
N LYS A 332 18.27 -14.15 -18.69
CA LYS A 332 18.16 -13.33 -19.92
C LYS A 332 17.80 -14.13 -21.17
N SER A 333 18.36 -15.33 -21.29
CA SER A 333 18.10 -16.25 -22.41
C SER A 333 16.64 -16.70 -22.49
N ARG A 334 15.92 -16.70 -21.36
CA ARG A 334 14.54 -17.15 -21.23
C ARG A 334 13.53 -16.00 -21.17
N ALA A 335 13.99 -14.74 -21.09
CA ALA A 335 13.13 -13.60 -20.84
C ALA A 335 12.03 -13.42 -21.89
N ALA A 336 12.34 -13.62 -23.18
CA ALA A 336 11.36 -13.48 -24.26
C ALA A 336 10.28 -14.58 -24.16
N ALA A 337 10.66 -15.81 -23.88
CA ALA A 337 9.72 -16.93 -23.71
C ALA A 337 8.85 -16.73 -22.46
N ALA A 338 9.46 -16.38 -21.32
CA ALA A 338 8.73 -16.12 -20.08
C ALA A 338 7.72 -14.95 -20.22
N LEU A 339 8.08 -13.91 -20.94
CA LEU A 339 7.15 -12.80 -21.25
C LEU A 339 5.99 -13.26 -22.15
N ALA A 340 6.29 -14.04 -23.20
CA ALA A 340 5.26 -14.56 -24.10
C ALA A 340 4.27 -15.48 -23.37
N ASP A 341 4.77 -16.37 -22.49
CA ASP A 341 3.91 -17.23 -21.68
C ASP A 341 3.11 -16.43 -20.64
N THR A 342 3.68 -15.37 -20.06
CA THR A 342 2.94 -14.44 -19.20
C THR A 342 1.78 -13.80 -19.96
N GLN A 343 2.03 -13.31 -21.17
CA GLN A 343 0.99 -12.69 -22.00
C GLN A 343 -0.10 -13.70 -22.39
N LYS A 344 0.30 -14.95 -22.67
CA LYS A 344 -0.63 -16.04 -22.95
C LYS A 344 -1.52 -16.34 -21.74
N VAL A 345 -0.95 -16.46 -20.54
CA VAL A 345 -1.74 -16.64 -19.29
C VAL A 345 -2.76 -15.52 -19.12
N LEU A 346 -2.36 -14.28 -19.35
CA LEU A 346 -3.27 -13.12 -19.26
C LEU A 346 -4.39 -13.17 -20.28
N GLN A 347 -4.07 -13.52 -21.54
CA GLN A 347 -5.05 -13.65 -22.61
C GLN A 347 -6.03 -14.79 -22.33
N GLU A 348 -5.55 -15.96 -21.92
CA GLU A 348 -6.37 -17.11 -21.54
C GLU A 348 -7.27 -16.79 -20.34
N PHE A 349 -6.76 -16.07 -19.32
CA PHE A 349 -7.56 -15.66 -18.19
C PHE A 349 -8.65 -14.66 -18.59
N ALA A 350 -8.34 -13.71 -19.45
CA ALA A 350 -9.34 -12.78 -19.98
C ALA A 350 -10.38 -13.46 -20.85
N ALA A 351 -9.98 -14.44 -21.69
CA ALA A 351 -10.88 -15.15 -22.59
C ALA A 351 -11.82 -16.13 -21.86
N ASN A 352 -11.29 -16.88 -20.92
CA ASN A 352 -11.98 -18.02 -20.32
C ASN A 352 -12.44 -17.78 -18.88
N GLY A 353 -11.84 -16.80 -18.17
CA GLY A 353 -12.07 -16.57 -16.74
C GLY A 353 -11.40 -17.65 -15.86
N PRO A 354 -11.75 -17.69 -14.58
CA PRO A 354 -11.35 -18.77 -13.68
C PRO A 354 -12.17 -20.02 -13.93
N THR A 355 -11.59 -21.21 -13.66
CA THR A 355 -12.36 -22.43 -13.50
C THR A 355 -13.13 -22.40 -12.17
N GLU A 356 -14.19 -23.21 -12.04
CA GLU A 356 -14.95 -23.34 -10.80
C GLU A 356 -14.08 -23.81 -9.62
N ALA A 357 -13.11 -24.68 -9.87
CA ALA A 357 -12.16 -25.15 -8.86
C ALA A 357 -11.24 -24.01 -8.36
N GLU A 358 -10.66 -23.21 -9.26
CA GLU A 358 -9.86 -22.03 -8.91
C GLU A 358 -10.66 -21.01 -8.16
N LEU A 359 -11.91 -20.75 -8.58
CA LEU A 359 -12.82 -19.84 -7.92
C LEU A 359 -13.16 -20.30 -6.50
N ALA A 360 -13.50 -21.57 -6.33
CA ALA A 360 -13.81 -22.14 -5.02
C ALA A 360 -12.61 -22.05 -4.07
N GLN A 361 -11.41 -22.39 -4.55
CA GLN A 361 -10.16 -22.29 -3.78
C GLN A 361 -9.87 -20.83 -3.39
N ALA A 362 -9.98 -19.89 -4.34
CA ALA A 362 -9.74 -18.48 -4.09
C ALA A 362 -10.70 -17.90 -3.04
N LYS A 363 -12.00 -18.23 -3.15
CA LYS A 363 -13.02 -17.83 -2.18
C LYS A 363 -12.72 -18.40 -0.79
N ALA A 364 -12.43 -19.69 -0.69
CA ALA A 364 -12.11 -20.34 0.58
C ALA A 364 -10.90 -19.66 1.25
N SER A 365 -9.84 -19.39 0.50
CA SER A 365 -8.65 -18.73 1.02
C SER A 365 -8.89 -17.27 1.42
N LEU A 366 -9.52 -16.47 0.54
CA LEU A 366 -9.74 -15.04 0.78
C LEU A 366 -10.71 -14.79 1.93
N VAL A 367 -11.79 -15.58 2.02
CA VAL A 367 -12.79 -15.48 3.10
C VAL A 367 -12.23 -16.06 4.40
N GLY A 368 -11.60 -17.23 4.35
CA GLY A 368 -11.07 -17.91 5.54
C GLY A 368 -9.91 -17.14 6.20
N SER A 369 -9.07 -16.46 5.41
CA SER A 369 -7.99 -15.64 5.95
C SER A 369 -8.42 -14.21 6.32
N PHE A 370 -9.62 -13.79 5.97
CA PHE A 370 -10.03 -12.39 6.12
C PHE A 370 -10.04 -11.90 7.57
N PRO A 371 -10.54 -12.67 8.57
CA PRO A 371 -10.50 -12.25 9.97
C PRO A 371 -9.08 -11.99 10.49
N LEU A 372 -8.10 -12.74 10.00
CA LEU A 372 -6.67 -12.58 10.40
C LEU A 372 -6.07 -11.24 9.94
N ARG A 373 -6.75 -10.49 9.06
CA ARG A 373 -6.27 -9.19 8.56
C ARG A 373 -6.53 -8.02 9.50
N PHE A 374 -7.28 -8.23 10.57
CA PHE A 374 -7.61 -7.21 11.58
C PHE A 374 -7.70 -7.80 13.00
N ASP A 375 -6.94 -8.87 13.23
CA ASP A 375 -6.86 -9.56 14.51
C ASP A 375 -6.21 -8.67 15.58
N THR A 376 -5.16 -7.95 15.23
CA THR A 376 -4.49 -7.00 16.12
C THR A 376 -5.09 -5.59 16.03
N ASN A 377 -4.93 -4.80 17.10
CA ASN A 377 -5.31 -3.38 17.09
C ASN A 377 -4.66 -2.60 15.95
N ALA A 378 -3.36 -2.85 15.68
CA ALA A 378 -2.62 -2.15 14.64
C ALA A 378 -3.16 -2.44 13.22
N GLU A 379 -3.56 -3.68 12.95
CA GLU A 379 -4.16 -4.07 11.67
C GLU A 379 -5.54 -3.45 11.52
N LEU A 380 -6.38 -3.55 12.56
CA LEU A 380 -7.71 -2.93 12.57
C LEU A 380 -7.62 -1.41 12.41
N LEU A 381 -6.67 -0.76 13.07
CA LEU A 381 -6.37 0.67 12.92
C LEU A 381 -6.11 1.04 11.44
N GLY A 382 -5.38 0.19 10.72
CA GLY A 382 -5.11 0.35 9.30
C GLY A 382 -6.40 0.35 8.45
N TYR A 383 -7.36 -0.52 8.78
CA TYR A 383 -8.67 -0.55 8.11
C TYR A 383 -9.55 0.65 8.47
N LEU A 384 -9.59 1.07 9.74
CA LEU A 384 -10.34 2.27 10.13
C LEU A 384 -9.83 3.51 9.39
N LYS A 385 -8.51 3.68 9.32
CA LYS A 385 -7.89 4.73 8.53
C LYS A 385 -8.32 4.68 7.05
N LEU A 386 -8.26 3.51 6.43
CA LEU A 386 -8.64 3.30 5.04
C LEU A 386 -10.13 3.65 4.81
N ILE A 387 -11.02 3.20 5.72
CA ILE A 387 -12.44 3.53 5.69
C ILE A 387 -12.66 5.06 5.76
N GLY A 388 -11.96 5.75 6.68
CA GLY A 388 -12.08 7.19 6.84
C GLY A 388 -11.52 8.00 5.67
N LEU A 389 -10.34 7.62 5.15
CA LEU A 389 -9.67 8.33 4.05
C LEU A 389 -10.40 8.22 2.72
N TYR A 390 -10.93 7.05 2.41
CA TYR A 390 -11.62 6.79 1.14
C TYR A 390 -13.14 6.86 1.24
N ASN A 391 -13.69 7.25 2.41
CA ASN A 391 -15.13 7.28 2.69
C ASN A 391 -15.83 5.95 2.37
N LEU A 392 -15.20 4.85 2.76
CA LEU A 392 -15.81 3.53 2.62
C LEU A 392 -16.98 3.38 3.59
N PRO A 393 -17.94 2.49 3.31
CA PRO A 393 -19.08 2.26 4.21
C PRO A 393 -18.61 1.59 5.51
N ASP A 394 -19.36 1.82 6.59
CA ASP A 394 -18.99 1.32 7.92
C ASP A 394 -19.05 -0.21 8.01
N ASP A 395 -19.86 -0.85 7.14
CA ASP A 395 -19.94 -2.30 6.98
C ASP A 395 -18.89 -2.89 6.03
N TYR A 396 -17.87 -2.10 5.64
CA TYR A 396 -16.83 -2.52 4.68
C TYR A 396 -16.17 -3.85 5.06
N LEU A 397 -15.86 -4.05 6.36
CA LEU A 397 -15.23 -5.28 6.84
C LEU A 397 -16.20 -6.47 6.80
N SER A 398 -17.44 -6.31 7.30
CA SER A 398 -18.44 -7.38 7.29
C SER A 398 -18.97 -7.71 5.89
N ARG A 399 -18.93 -6.75 4.97
CA ARG A 399 -19.39 -6.92 3.59
C ARG A 399 -18.43 -7.77 2.74
N TYR A 400 -17.11 -7.71 3.01
CA TYR A 400 -16.09 -8.37 2.19
C TYR A 400 -16.33 -9.88 2.01
N PRO A 401 -16.48 -10.69 3.08
CA PRO A 401 -16.70 -12.14 2.93
C PRO A 401 -17.95 -12.48 2.10
N ALA A 402 -19.04 -11.76 2.36
CA ALA A 402 -20.29 -11.96 1.64
C ALA A 402 -20.19 -11.58 0.16
N ALA A 403 -19.49 -10.49 -0.16
CA ALA A 403 -19.28 -10.05 -1.54
C ALA A 403 -18.41 -11.06 -2.31
N VAL A 404 -17.30 -11.50 -1.73
CA VAL A 404 -16.43 -12.51 -2.35
C VAL A 404 -17.13 -13.85 -2.53
N SER A 405 -17.88 -14.32 -1.52
CA SER A 405 -18.56 -15.62 -1.58
C SER A 405 -19.60 -15.72 -2.70
N ARG A 406 -20.28 -14.62 -3.03
CA ARG A 406 -21.33 -14.58 -4.05
C ARG A 406 -20.84 -14.53 -5.50
N LEU A 407 -19.59 -14.13 -5.74
CA LEU A 407 -19.07 -13.99 -7.11
C LEU A 407 -19.15 -15.30 -7.89
N SER A 408 -19.57 -15.24 -9.14
CA SER A 408 -19.49 -16.31 -10.13
C SER A 408 -18.20 -16.19 -10.96
N ALA A 409 -17.82 -17.27 -11.63
CA ALA A 409 -16.69 -17.27 -12.58
C ALA A 409 -16.92 -16.27 -13.72
N GLU A 410 -18.16 -16.17 -14.20
CA GLU A 410 -18.53 -15.24 -15.27
C GLU A 410 -18.41 -13.77 -14.82
N GLU A 411 -18.81 -13.42 -13.61
CA GLU A 411 -18.62 -12.05 -13.07
C GLU A 411 -17.15 -11.68 -12.95
N VAL A 412 -16.29 -12.60 -12.50
CA VAL A 412 -14.83 -12.39 -12.44
C VAL A 412 -14.27 -12.19 -13.85
N LYS A 413 -14.64 -13.07 -14.79
CA LYS A 413 -14.24 -12.96 -16.20
C LYS A 413 -14.67 -11.63 -16.81
N ALA A 414 -15.94 -11.28 -16.68
CA ALA A 414 -16.50 -10.05 -17.24
C ALA A 414 -15.81 -8.78 -16.68
N ALA A 415 -15.49 -8.76 -15.37
CA ALA A 415 -14.76 -7.66 -14.76
C ALA A 415 -13.33 -7.53 -15.35
N TRP A 416 -12.62 -8.65 -15.50
CA TRP A 416 -11.28 -8.65 -16.08
C TRP A 416 -11.28 -8.22 -17.54
N GLN A 417 -12.19 -8.76 -18.37
CA GLN A 417 -12.33 -8.35 -19.78
C GLN A 417 -12.60 -6.85 -19.95
N ARG A 418 -13.46 -6.32 -19.10
CA ARG A 418 -13.86 -4.90 -19.15
C ARG A 418 -12.75 -3.96 -18.67
N ARG A 419 -11.95 -4.37 -17.69
CA ARG A 419 -11.04 -3.48 -16.97
C ARG A 419 -9.57 -3.67 -17.33
N VAL A 420 -9.13 -4.89 -17.61
CA VAL A 420 -7.72 -5.19 -17.93
C VAL A 420 -7.52 -5.19 -19.44
N ILE A 421 -7.35 -4.00 -20.00
CA ILE A 421 -7.34 -3.74 -21.45
C ILE A 421 -5.93 -3.74 -22.07
N GLY A 422 -4.90 -3.96 -21.28
CA GLY A 422 -3.51 -4.02 -21.72
C GLY A 422 -2.55 -3.49 -20.65
N LEU A 423 -1.35 -4.02 -20.60
CA LEU A 423 -0.35 -3.64 -19.61
C LEU A 423 0.90 -3.08 -20.31
N HIS A 424 1.39 -1.94 -19.82
CA HIS A 424 2.71 -1.46 -20.18
C HIS A 424 3.76 -2.46 -19.69
N THR A 425 4.72 -2.78 -20.55
CA THR A 425 5.76 -3.78 -20.27
C THR A 425 7.13 -3.13 -20.19
N THR A 426 7.84 -3.43 -19.12
CA THR A 426 9.26 -3.05 -18.95
C THR A 426 10.10 -4.29 -18.73
N VAL A 427 11.20 -4.40 -19.51
CA VAL A 427 12.19 -5.48 -19.38
C VAL A 427 13.55 -4.84 -19.13
N VAL A 428 14.17 -5.12 -17.99
CA VAL A 428 15.52 -4.69 -17.66
C VAL A 428 16.47 -5.89 -17.73
N GLY A 429 17.57 -5.73 -18.44
CA GLY A 429 18.57 -6.80 -18.59
C GLY A 429 18.71 -7.34 -20.01
N MET A 430 17.79 -6.99 -20.92
CA MET A 430 17.89 -7.36 -22.33
C MET A 430 18.59 -6.25 -23.15
N PRO A 431 19.28 -6.57 -24.26
CA PRO A 431 19.77 -5.53 -25.18
C PRO A 431 18.59 -4.75 -25.76
N GLN A 432 18.77 -3.45 -26.00
CA GLN A 432 17.74 -2.62 -26.65
C GLN A 432 17.38 -3.23 -28.03
N SER A 433 16.12 -3.48 -28.25
CA SER A 433 15.60 -3.88 -29.55
C SER A 433 15.88 -2.75 -30.56
N GLY A 434 16.79 -2.97 -31.52
CA GLY A 434 17.09 -2.02 -32.58
C GLY A 434 18.56 -1.55 -32.70
N LYS A 435 19.47 -1.90 -31.78
CA LYS A 435 20.91 -1.75 -31.99
C LYS A 435 21.56 -3.12 -32.23
N PRO A 436 22.16 -3.38 -33.40
CA PRO A 436 22.96 -4.59 -33.62
C PRO A 436 24.07 -4.63 -32.56
N ALA A 437 24.28 -5.79 -31.94
CA ALA A 437 25.42 -5.99 -31.05
C ALA A 437 26.71 -5.64 -31.82
N ALA A 438 27.45 -4.65 -31.30
CA ALA A 438 28.76 -4.33 -31.85
C ALA A 438 29.61 -5.62 -31.83
N ARG A 439 29.87 -6.18 -33.00
CA ARG A 439 30.81 -7.30 -33.18
C ARG A 439 32.15 -6.85 -32.60
N ARG A 440 32.55 -7.42 -31.49
CA ARG A 440 33.93 -7.36 -31.02
C ARG A 440 34.80 -8.04 -32.10
N SER A 441 35.45 -7.24 -32.92
CA SER A 441 36.49 -7.75 -33.84
C SER A 441 37.64 -8.26 -32.98
N ASN A 442 37.77 -9.55 -32.89
CA ASN A 442 38.98 -10.20 -32.40
C ASN A 442 40.11 -9.87 -33.39
N GLY A 443 40.82 -8.76 -33.18
CA GLY A 443 42.08 -8.48 -33.85
C GLY A 443 43.15 -9.46 -33.38
N ARG A 444 43.28 -10.58 -34.05
CA ARG A 444 44.50 -11.39 -34.02
C ARG A 444 45.59 -10.53 -34.64
N ARG A 445 46.50 -10.00 -33.84
CA ARG A 445 47.82 -9.59 -34.30
C ARG A 445 48.73 -10.82 -34.29
N ARG A 446 49.24 -11.11 -35.44
CA ARG A 446 50.43 -11.97 -35.63
C ARG A 446 51.68 -11.24 -35.13
#